data_a1765620be5bf67aee6061b91cb81772
#
_entry.id   a1765620be5bf67aee6061b91cb81772
#
_cell.length_a   1.000
_cell.length_b   1.000
_cell.length_c   1.000
_cell.angle_alpha   90.00
_cell.angle_beta   90.00
_cell.angle_gamma   90.00
#
_symmetry.space_group_name_H-M   'P 1'
#
loop_
_entity.id
_entity.type
_entity.pdbx_description
1 polymer ?
#
loop_
_entity_poly.entity_id
_entity_poly.type
_entity_poly.pdbx_seq_one_letter_code
_entity_poly.pdbx_strand_id
1 'polypeptide(L)'
;GEFSSQPSAIGLIADHPAKLIVTRTMSKAFAFAGGRLGYLVADPAVIEALLLVRLPYHLSSLTQAAARAALRHADDTLGSVALLIAERNRVSKALSDMGFRVIPSDANFVLYGEFADAPAVWQRYLDAGVLIRDVGIPGFLRATIGLAEENDALLDVSAEIAESAFPAQGAS
;
A
#
# COMPACT_ATOMS: atom_id res chain seq x y z
N GLY A 1 -9.39 2.46 2.61
CA GLY A 1 -10.50 2.23 1.82
C GLY A 1 -10.37 2.50 0.36
N GLU A 2 -9.62 3.50 -0.08
CA GLU A 2 -9.65 4.00 -1.46
C GLU A 2 -9.13 2.98 -2.47
N PHE A 3 -8.29 2.03 -2.05
CA PHE A 3 -7.72 0.96 -2.89
C PHE A 3 -8.53 -0.34 -2.86
N SER A 4 -9.62 -0.40 -2.11
CA SER A 4 -10.45 -1.59 -1.92
C SER A 4 -11.87 -1.35 -2.46
N SER A 5 -12.46 -2.38 -3.02
CA SER A 5 -13.89 -2.41 -3.38
C SER A 5 -14.79 -2.80 -2.20
N GLN A 6 -14.20 -3.18 -1.06
CA GLN A 6 -14.96 -3.61 0.11
C GLN A 6 -15.63 -2.42 0.81
N PRO A 7 -16.82 -2.62 1.39
CA PRO A 7 -17.48 -1.59 2.19
C PRO A 7 -16.59 -1.11 3.34
N SER A 8 -16.66 0.20 3.61
CA SER A 8 -15.90 0.76 4.73
C SER A 8 -16.42 0.26 6.08
N ALA A 9 -15.50 -0.13 6.97
CA ALA A 9 -15.83 -0.46 8.35
C ALA A 9 -16.47 0.71 9.15
N ILE A 10 -16.47 1.93 8.61
CA ILE A 10 -17.17 3.07 9.20
C ILE A 10 -18.66 2.77 9.39
N GLY A 11 -19.28 2.03 8.45
CA GLY A 11 -20.68 1.63 8.56
C GLY A 11 -21.00 0.74 9.78
N LEU A 12 -20.00 0.11 10.37
CA LEU A 12 -20.15 -0.78 11.52
C LEU A 12 -20.03 -0.07 12.88
N ILE A 13 -19.68 1.22 12.91
CA ILE A 13 -19.44 1.95 14.17
C ILE A 13 -20.70 2.01 15.02
N ALA A 14 -21.87 2.20 14.42
CA ALA A 14 -23.14 2.27 15.12
C ALA A 14 -23.48 0.96 15.88
N ASP A 15 -23.08 -0.19 15.32
CA ASP A 15 -23.32 -1.51 15.91
C ASP A 15 -22.27 -1.88 16.97
N HIS A 16 -21.13 -1.17 16.98
CA HIS A 16 -20.01 -1.41 17.88
C HIS A 16 -19.52 -0.13 18.57
N PRO A 17 -20.40 0.61 19.28
CA PRO A 17 -20.02 1.84 19.96
C PRO A 17 -18.93 1.58 20.99
N ALA A 18 -17.98 2.50 21.14
CA ALA A 18 -16.83 2.42 22.04
C ALA A 18 -15.86 1.22 21.81
N LYS A 19 -16.10 0.39 20.79
CA LYS A 19 -15.25 -0.78 20.48
C LYS A 19 -14.59 -0.69 19.11
N LEU A 20 -15.13 0.11 18.19
CA LEU A 20 -14.61 0.25 16.84
C LEU A 20 -14.12 1.68 16.58
N ILE A 21 -12.85 1.79 16.20
CA ILE A 21 -12.22 3.01 15.73
C ILE A 21 -11.69 2.75 14.34
N VAL A 22 -12.14 3.51 13.35
CA VAL A 22 -11.67 3.41 11.99
C VAL A 22 -10.69 4.53 11.70
N THR A 23 -9.42 4.19 11.45
CA THR A 23 -8.39 5.18 11.10
C THR A 23 -8.23 5.30 9.60
N ARG A 24 -7.91 6.50 9.12
CA ARG A 24 -7.66 6.85 7.73
C ARG A 24 -6.41 7.71 7.62
N THR A 25 -5.75 7.64 6.49
CA THR A 25 -4.59 8.49 6.20
C THR A 25 -4.74 9.15 4.84
N MET A 26 -4.28 10.37 4.70
CA MET A 26 -4.15 11.04 3.41
C MET A 26 -2.77 10.79 2.75
N SER A 27 -1.90 10.04 3.41
CA SER A 27 -0.52 9.81 2.96
C SER A 27 -0.39 9.01 1.66
N LYS A 28 -1.42 8.23 1.28
CA LYS A 28 -1.37 7.30 0.14
C LYS A 28 -2.25 7.81 -1.01
N ALA A 29 -3.56 7.61 -0.94
CA ALA A 29 -4.48 7.99 -2.00
C ALA A 29 -4.37 9.48 -2.39
N PHE A 30 -4.12 10.36 -1.44
CA PHE A 30 -3.98 11.80 -1.67
C PHE A 30 -2.52 12.26 -1.86
N ALA A 31 -1.57 11.34 -2.00
CA ALA A 31 -0.13 11.65 -2.12
C ALA A 31 0.40 12.64 -1.05
N PHE A 32 -0.24 12.67 0.14
CA PHE A 32 -0.03 13.68 1.17
C PHE A 32 0.84 13.16 2.33
N ALA A 33 1.82 12.32 2.03
CA ALA A 33 2.67 11.71 3.06
C ALA A 33 3.47 12.76 3.86
N GLY A 34 3.97 13.81 3.19
CA GLY A 34 4.70 14.92 3.81
C GLY A 34 3.84 15.79 4.72
N GLY A 35 2.54 15.83 4.52
CA GLY A 35 1.60 16.63 5.32
C GLY A 35 1.30 16.03 6.71
N ARG A 36 1.72 14.78 6.98
CA ARG A 36 1.54 14.09 8.26
C ARG A 36 0.11 14.11 8.77
N LEU A 37 -0.87 13.89 7.89
CA LEU A 37 -2.30 13.98 8.20
C LEU A 37 -2.98 12.62 8.08
N GLY A 38 -3.73 12.30 9.12
CA GLY A 38 -4.71 11.24 9.17
C GLY A 38 -5.92 11.68 9.97
N TYR A 39 -6.96 10.88 9.96
CA TYR A 39 -8.15 11.09 10.78
C TYR A 39 -8.70 9.76 11.27
N LEU A 40 -9.55 9.84 12.25
CA LEU A 40 -10.28 8.68 12.75
C LEU A 40 -11.78 8.99 12.84
N VAL A 41 -12.56 7.93 12.74
CA VAL A 41 -14.00 7.95 12.91
C VAL A 41 -14.33 6.93 14.00
N ALA A 42 -15.09 7.36 15.02
CA ALA A 42 -15.49 6.54 16.15
C ALA A 42 -16.78 7.08 16.77
N ASP A 43 -17.30 6.38 17.76
CA ASP A 43 -18.39 6.87 18.61
C ASP A 43 -18.00 8.22 19.28
N PRO A 44 -18.93 9.19 19.42
CA PRO A 44 -18.66 10.48 20.03
C PRO A 44 -17.98 10.41 21.40
N ALA A 45 -18.35 9.46 22.25
CA ALA A 45 -17.73 9.29 23.57
C ALA A 45 -16.24 8.92 23.49
N VAL A 46 -15.86 8.13 22.46
CA VAL A 46 -14.45 7.81 22.18
C VAL A 46 -13.70 9.05 21.70
N ILE A 47 -14.33 9.86 20.84
CA ILE A 47 -13.74 11.12 20.36
C ILE A 47 -13.50 12.07 21.53
N GLU A 48 -14.48 12.24 22.43
CA GLU A 48 -14.34 13.08 23.63
C GLU A 48 -13.17 12.64 24.51
N ALA A 49 -13.02 11.32 24.76
CA ALA A 49 -11.91 10.78 25.52
C ALA A 49 -10.54 11.04 24.83
N LEU A 50 -10.47 10.91 23.52
CA LEU A 50 -9.25 11.19 22.74
C LEU A 50 -8.89 12.70 22.76
N LEU A 51 -9.86 13.59 22.78
CA LEU A 51 -9.62 15.03 22.88
C LEU A 51 -8.94 15.43 24.20
N LEU A 52 -9.11 14.67 25.28
CA LEU A 52 -8.47 14.93 26.57
C LEU A 52 -6.95 14.65 26.54
N VAL A 53 -6.50 13.72 25.70
CA VAL A 53 -5.10 13.28 25.64
C VAL A 53 -4.37 13.79 24.39
N ARG A 54 -5.09 14.36 23.44
CA ARG A 54 -4.54 14.88 22.20
C ARG A 54 -3.67 16.12 22.47
N LEU A 55 -2.49 16.16 21.84
CA LEU A 55 -1.63 17.35 21.91
C LEU A 55 -2.35 18.58 21.31
N PRO A 56 -2.28 19.75 21.97
CA PRO A 56 -2.74 20.99 21.38
C PRO A 56 -1.89 21.34 20.15
N TYR A 57 -2.51 22.04 19.18
CA TYR A 57 -1.82 22.53 17.98
C TYR A 57 -1.07 21.48 17.15
N HIS A 58 -1.52 20.21 17.20
CA HIS A 58 -0.87 19.07 16.56
C HIS A 58 -0.86 19.12 15.02
N LEU A 59 -1.69 19.97 14.41
CA LEU A 59 -1.76 20.20 12.96
C LEU A 59 -1.47 21.66 12.63
N SER A 60 -0.48 21.89 11.74
CA SER A 60 -0.18 23.25 11.27
C SER A 60 -1.29 23.81 10.38
N SER A 61 -1.42 25.12 10.33
CA SER A 61 -2.36 25.79 9.42
C SER A 61 -2.07 25.48 7.96
N LEU A 62 -0.80 25.33 7.59
CA LEU A 62 -0.37 24.96 6.24
C LEU A 62 -0.83 23.54 5.88
N THR A 63 -0.66 22.58 6.78
CA THR A 63 -1.16 21.20 6.59
C THR A 63 -2.67 21.21 6.39
N GLN A 64 -3.40 21.96 7.21
CA GLN A 64 -4.86 22.03 7.09
C GLN A 64 -5.30 22.68 5.78
N ALA A 65 -4.65 23.77 5.36
CA ALA A 65 -4.95 24.44 4.09
C ALA A 65 -4.69 23.53 2.89
N ALA A 66 -3.54 22.84 2.87
CA ALA A 66 -3.17 21.91 1.81
C ALA A 66 -4.12 20.71 1.76
N ALA A 67 -4.49 20.13 2.90
CA ALA A 67 -5.45 19.03 2.96
C ALA A 67 -6.84 19.43 2.44
N ARG A 68 -7.32 20.62 2.80
CA ARG A 68 -8.59 21.16 2.27
C ARG A 68 -8.52 21.39 0.76
N ALA A 69 -7.37 21.81 0.23
CA ALA A 69 -7.15 21.91 -1.21
C ALA A 69 -7.20 20.52 -1.87
N ALA A 70 -6.48 19.53 -1.34
CA ALA A 70 -6.48 18.16 -1.85
C ALA A 70 -7.90 17.56 -1.89
N LEU A 71 -8.72 17.79 -0.87
CA LEU A 71 -10.10 17.32 -0.83
C LEU A 71 -11.00 17.99 -1.88
N ARG A 72 -10.72 19.24 -2.27
CA ARG A 72 -11.46 19.90 -3.37
C ARG A 72 -11.16 19.28 -4.73
N HIS A 73 -10.02 18.60 -4.87
CA HIS A 73 -9.58 17.91 -6.08
C HIS A 73 -9.61 16.38 -5.87
N ALA A 74 -10.56 15.89 -5.05
CA ALA A 74 -10.64 14.47 -4.71
C ALA A 74 -10.89 13.60 -5.94
N ASP A 75 -11.67 14.06 -6.90
CA ASP A 75 -12.00 13.29 -8.11
C ASP A 75 -10.74 13.00 -8.96
N ASP A 76 -9.86 13.97 -9.15
CA ASP A 76 -8.58 13.80 -9.84
C ASP A 76 -7.69 12.78 -9.11
N THR A 77 -7.65 12.90 -7.79
CA THR A 77 -6.88 12.00 -6.92
C THR A 77 -7.42 10.57 -6.97
N LEU A 78 -8.72 10.39 -6.92
CA LEU A 78 -9.36 9.07 -7.00
C LEU A 78 -9.22 8.45 -8.39
N GLY A 79 -9.17 9.25 -9.45
CA GLY A 79 -8.79 8.79 -10.78
C GLY A 79 -7.40 8.16 -10.81
N SER A 80 -6.41 8.78 -10.16
CA SER A 80 -5.05 8.22 -10.01
C SER A 80 -5.05 6.91 -9.20
N VAL A 81 -5.91 6.81 -8.17
CA VAL A 81 -6.06 5.56 -7.39
C VAL A 81 -6.58 4.42 -8.27
N ALA A 82 -7.51 4.68 -9.17
CA ALA A 82 -8.02 3.66 -10.10
C ALA A 82 -6.91 3.11 -11.01
N LEU A 83 -6.02 3.96 -11.50
CA LEU A 83 -4.84 3.54 -12.27
C LEU A 83 -3.89 2.67 -11.44
N LEU A 84 -3.62 3.05 -10.18
CA LEU A 84 -2.79 2.26 -9.27
C LEU A 84 -3.42 0.89 -8.96
N ILE A 85 -4.74 0.79 -8.86
CA ILE A 85 -5.43 -0.49 -8.68
C ILE A 85 -5.26 -1.37 -9.92
N ALA A 86 -5.41 -0.82 -11.13
CA ALA A 86 -5.19 -1.55 -12.36
C ALA A 86 -3.75 -2.08 -12.46
N GLU A 87 -2.77 -1.23 -12.18
CA GLU A 87 -1.35 -1.61 -12.16
C GLU A 87 -1.03 -2.64 -11.07
N ARG A 88 -1.58 -2.51 -9.87
CA ARG A 88 -1.46 -3.53 -8.82
C ARG A 88 -1.92 -4.91 -9.31
N ASN A 89 -3.07 -4.95 -9.96
CA ASN A 89 -3.63 -6.19 -10.46
C ASN A 89 -2.76 -6.78 -11.59
N ARG A 90 -2.24 -5.93 -12.48
CA ARG A 90 -1.29 -6.32 -13.54
C ARG A 90 -0.02 -6.92 -12.95
N VAL A 91 0.62 -6.21 -12.01
CA VAL A 91 1.84 -6.66 -11.34
C VAL A 91 1.61 -7.95 -10.55
N SER A 92 0.51 -8.03 -9.79
CA SER A 92 0.17 -9.23 -9.03
C SER A 92 0.01 -10.45 -9.94
N LYS A 93 -0.67 -10.26 -11.08
CA LYS A 93 -0.84 -11.34 -12.06
C LYS A 93 0.49 -11.76 -12.66
N ALA A 94 1.31 -10.81 -13.12
CA ALA A 94 2.60 -11.09 -13.74
C ALA A 94 3.53 -11.85 -12.78
N LEU A 95 3.64 -11.42 -11.52
CA LEU A 95 4.43 -12.13 -10.50
C LEU A 95 3.90 -13.55 -10.25
N SER A 96 2.59 -13.74 -10.22
CA SER A 96 1.99 -15.07 -10.08
C SER A 96 2.28 -15.96 -11.29
N ASP A 97 2.21 -15.41 -12.51
CA ASP A 97 2.53 -16.14 -13.75
C ASP A 97 4.01 -16.55 -13.80
N MET A 98 4.92 -15.80 -13.16
CA MET A 98 6.34 -16.13 -12.97
C MET A 98 6.58 -17.21 -11.90
N GLY A 99 5.55 -17.63 -11.17
CA GLY A 99 5.64 -18.68 -10.14
C GLY A 99 5.81 -18.16 -8.71
N PHE A 100 5.84 -16.86 -8.48
CA PHE A 100 5.89 -16.32 -7.13
C PHE A 100 4.53 -16.43 -6.44
N ARG A 101 4.54 -16.72 -5.15
CA ARG A 101 3.33 -16.57 -4.32
C ARG A 101 3.05 -15.09 -4.08
N VAL A 102 1.90 -14.63 -4.52
CA VAL A 102 1.44 -13.26 -4.28
C VAL A 102 0.29 -13.27 -3.28
N ILE A 103 0.41 -12.48 -2.23
CA ILE A 103 -0.66 -12.33 -1.23
C ILE A 103 -1.69 -11.32 -1.78
N PRO A 104 -3.00 -11.66 -1.76
CA PRO A 104 -4.06 -10.73 -2.18
C PRO A 104 -3.93 -9.37 -1.47
N SER A 105 -4.07 -8.28 -2.21
CA SER A 105 -3.86 -6.93 -1.69
C SER A 105 -4.98 -5.98 -2.08
N ASP A 106 -5.48 -5.27 -1.09
CA ASP A 106 -6.36 -4.11 -1.21
C ASP A 106 -5.63 -2.81 -0.79
N ALA A 107 -4.31 -2.77 -1.03
CA ALA A 107 -3.44 -1.64 -0.72
C ALA A 107 -2.74 -1.11 -1.97
N ASN A 108 -1.86 -0.15 -1.81
CA ASN A 108 -1.01 0.39 -2.87
C ASN A 108 0.33 -0.36 -3.01
N PHE A 109 0.38 -1.61 -2.58
CA PHE A 109 1.58 -2.46 -2.65
C PHE A 109 1.18 -3.92 -2.84
N VAL A 110 2.12 -4.74 -3.25
CA VAL A 110 2.02 -6.19 -3.27
C VAL A 110 3.03 -6.79 -2.29
N LEU A 111 2.64 -7.89 -1.64
CA LEU A 111 3.51 -8.75 -0.85
C LEU A 111 3.65 -10.07 -1.59
N TYR A 112 4.86 -10.47 -1.93
CA TYR A 112 5.10 -11.64 -2.75
C TYR A 112 6.40 -12.34 -2.34
N GLY A 113 6.53 -13.61 -2.69
CA GLY A 113 7.76 -14.34 -2.33
C GLY A 113 7.60 -15.84 -2.33
N GLU A 114 7.91 -16.43 -1.18
CA GLU A 114 8.39 -17.76 -0.85
C GLU A 114 9.85 -17.94 -1.28
N PHE A 115 10.64 -16.85 -1.18
CA PHE A 115 12.08 -16.89 -1.41
C PHE A 115 12.79 -17.69 -0.30
N ALA A 116 13.73 -18.56 -0.67
CA ALA A 116 14.58 -19.27 0.28
C ALA A 116 15.50 -18.28 1.05
N ASP A 117 15.95 -17.22 0.36
CA ASP A 117 16.79 -16.15 0.90
C ASP A 117 16.24 -14.79 0.41
N ALA A 118 15.26 -14.24 1.12
CA ALA A 118 14.66 -12.96 0.77
C ALA A 118 15.66 -11.78 0.86
N PRO A 119 16.60 -11.69 1.83
CA PRO A 119 17.65 -10.69 1.82
C PRO A 119 18.52 -10.72 0.57
N ALA A 120 18.96 -11.88 0.11
CA ALA A 120 19.74 -11.99 -1.13
C ALA A 120 18.94 -11.56 -2.37
N VAL A 121 17.66 -11.91 -2.43
CA VAL A 121 16.75 -11.46 -3.50
C VAL A 121 16.55 -9.94 -3.43
N TRP A 122 16.34 -9.37 -2.24
CA TRP A 122 16.25 -7.93 -2.06
C TRP A 122 17.49 -7.19 -2.57
N GLN A 123 18.68 -7.75 -2.30
CA GLN A 123 19.94 -7.17 -2.79
C GLN A 123 20.00 -7.17 -4.32
N ARG A 124 19.51 -8.22 -5.00
CA ARG A 124 19.45 -8.25 -6.48
C ARG A 124 18.59 -7.11 -7.04
N TYR A 125 17.42 -6.84 -6.43
CA TYR A 125 16.61 -5.69 -6.82
C TYR A 125 17.35 -4.37 -6.61
N LEU A 126 18.01 -4.21 -5.48
CA LEU A 126 18.79 -3.01 -5.19
C LEU A 126 19.91 -2.80 -6.19
N ASP A 127 20.66 -3.85 -6.54
CA ASP A 127 21.76 -3.82 -7.50
C ASP A 127 21.27 -3.46 -8.92
N ALA A 128 20.06 -3.84 -9.25
CA ALA A 128 19.37 -3.46 -10.50
C ALA A 128 18.71 -2.06 -10.43
N GLY A 129 18.85 -1.33 -9.32
CA GLY A 129 18.27 0.00 -9.15
C GLY A 129 16.79 0.02 -8.79
N VAL A 130 16.19 -1.12 -8.45
CA VAL A 130 14.78 -1.25 -8.06
C VAL A 130 14.66 -1.30 -6.55
N LEU A 131 14.06 -0.26 -5.96
CA LEU A 131 13.87 -0.17 -4.50
C LEU A 131 12.58 -0.84 -4.06
N ILE A 132 12.69 -2.00 -3.45
CA ILE A 132 11.60 -2.69 -2.75
C ILE A 132 11.91 -2.80 -1.26
N ARG A 133 11.02 -3.36 -0.48
CA ARG A 133 11.20 -3.42 0.98
C ARG A 133 11.20 -4.85 1.48
N ASP A 134 12.22 -5.21 2.24
CA ASP A 134 12.12 -6.29 3.22
C ASP A 134 11.32 -5.78 4.43
N VAL A 135 10.25 -6.49 4.76
CA VAL A 135 9.35 -6.14 5.87
C VAL A 135 9.49 -7.09 7.06
N GLY A 136 10.50 -7.96 7.04
CA GLY A 136 10.78 -8.92 8.11
C GLY A 136 9.81 -10.10 8.15
N ILE A 137 9.06 -10.35 7.08
CA ILE A 137 8.25 -11.57 6.92
C ILE A 137 9.11 -12.60 6.21
N PRO A 138 9.44 -13.74 6.84
CA PRO A 138 10.33 -14.72 6.25
C PRO A 138 9.91 -15.14 4.84
N GLY A 139 10.82 -15.03 3.89
CA GLY A 139 10.60 -15.40 2.50
C GLY A 139 9.77 -14.42 1.67
N PHE A 140 9.36 -13.26 2.21
CA PHE A 140 8.52 -12.31 1.46
C PHE A 140 9.15 -10.92 1.37
N LEU A 141 8.92 -10.28 0.23
CA LEU A 141 9.29 -8.88 -0.03
C LEU A 141 8.05 -8.08 -0.42
N ARG A 142 8.09 -6.77 -0.20
CA ARG A 142 7.00 -5.86 -0.50
C ARG A 142 7.41 -4.84 -1.55
N ALA A 143 6.70 -4.80 -2.67
CA ALA A 143 6.83 -3.76 -3.68
C ALA A 143 5.66 -2.79 -3.61
N THR A 144 5.95 -1.48 -3.58
CA THR A 144 4.94 -0.44 -3.73
C THR A 144 4.64 -0.28 -5.22
N ILE A 145 3.36 -0.16 -5.56
CA ILE A 145 2.93 0.08 -6.95
C ILE A 145 3.20 1.54 -7.29
N GLY A 146 3.92 1.74 -8.36
CA GLY A 146 4.32 3.04 -8.92
C GLY A 146 3.73 3.29 -10.29
N LEU A 147 4.44 4.08 -11.09
CA LEU A 147 4.13 4.31 -12.50
C LEU A 147 4.34 3.02 -13.34
N ALA A 148 3.79 2.97 -14.54
CA ALA A 148 3.91 1.80 -15.40
C ALA A 148 5.38 1.41 -15.64
N GLU A 149 6.23 2.39 -15.93
CA GLU A 149 7.67 2.18 -16.20
C GLU A 149 8.40 1.66 -14.95
N GLU A 150 8.02 2.12 -13.76
CA GLU A 150 8.61 1.64 -12.49
C GLU A 150 8.18 0.20 -12.21
N ASN A 151 6.93 -0.12 -12.50
CA ASN A 151 6.39 -1.47 -12.36
C ASN A 151 6.99 -2.43 -13.40
N ASP A 152 7.25 -1.96 -14.62
CA ASP A 152 7.92 -2.75 -15.66
C ASP A 152 9.36 -3.08 -15.24
N ALA A 153 10.12 -2.12 -14.72
CA ALA A 153 11.46 -2.39 -14.18
C ALA A 153 11.44 -3.42 -13.03
N LEU A 154 10.43 -3.36 -12.16
CA LEU A 154 10.22 -4.39 -11.12
C LEU A 154 9.99 -5.77 -11.74
N LEU A 155 9.16 -5.86 -12.77
CA LEU A 155 8.80 -7.12 -13.41
C LEU A 155 9.97 -7.71 -14.21
N ASP A 156 10.78 -6.88 -14.87
CA ASP A 156 11.98 -7.32 -15.59
C ASP A 156 12.97 -8.02 -14.64
N VAL A 157 13.29 -7.38 -13.52
CA VAL A 157 14.16 -7.98 -12.49
C VAL A 157 13.51 -9.24 -11.88
N SER A 158 12.18 -9.23 -11.68
CA SER A 158 11.45 -10.40 -11.18
C SER A 158 11.56 -11.59 -12.13
N ALA A 159 11.52 -11.37 -13.44
CA ALA A 159 11.66 -12.43 -14.45
C ALA A 159 13.05 -13.09 -14.38
N GLU A 160 14.13 -12.29 -14.29
CA GLU A 160 15.50 -12.81 -14.12
C GLU A 160 15.66 -13.62 -12.83
N ILE A 161 14.99 -13.18 -11.75
CA ILE A 161 14.99 -13.91 -10.48
C ILE A 161 14.24 -15.23 -10.63
N ALA A 162 13.08 -15.24 -11.29
CA ALA A 162 12.26 -16.43 -11.49
C ALA A 162 13.00 -17.49 -12.31
N GLU A 163 13.70 -17.11 -13.38
CA GLU A 163 14.51 -18.01 -14.18
C GLU A 163 15.59 -18.75 -13.36
N SER A 164 16.18 -18.04 -12.39
CA SER A 164 17.19 -18.59 -11.52
C SER A 164 16.60 -19.42 -10.36
N ALA A 165 15.40 -19.08 -9.88
CA ALA A 165 14.72 -19.74 -8.76
C ALA A 165 13.89 -20.96 -9.20
N PHE A 166 13.32 -20.89 -10.41
CA PHE A 166 12.46 -21.92 -10.99
C PHE A 166 12.98 -22.33 -12.38
N PRO A 167 14.19 -22.94 -12.49
CA PRO A 167 14.70 -23.37 -13.78
C PRO A 167 13.68 -24.28 -14.44
N ALA A 168 13.35 -24.00 -15.71
CA ALA A 168 12.43 -24.84 -16.47
C ALA A 168 12.89 -26.29 -16.34
N GLN A 169 12.04 -27.17 -15.81
CA GLN A 169 12.33 -28.62 -15.78
C GLN A 169 12.53 -29.04 -17.23
N GLY A 170 13.76 -29.40 -17.57
CA GLY A 170 14.17 -29.71 -18.91
C GLY A 170 13.20 -30.74 -19.51
N ALA A 171 12.71 -30.43 -20.70
CA ALA A 171 12.04 -31.40 -21.55
C ALA A 171 13.04 -32.52 -21.83
N SER A 172 12.85 -33.64 -21.14
CA SER A 172 13.49 -34.93 -21.41
C SER A 172 12.66 -35.73 -22.37
#